data_1e4da368911fc7e0f130a0c98aba05d1
#
_entry.id   1e4da368911fc7e0f130a0c98aba05d1
#
_cell.length_a   1.000
_cell.length_b   1.000
_cell.length_c   1.000
_cell.angle_alpha   90.00
_cell.angle_beta   90.00
_cell.angle_gamma   90.00
#
_symmetry.space_group_name_H-M   'P 1'
#
loop_
_entity.id
_entity.type
_entity.pdbx_description
1 polymer ?
#
loop_
_entity_poly.entity_id
_entity_poly.type
_entity_poly.pdbx_seq_one_letter_code
_entity_poly.pdbx_strand_id
1 'polypeptide(L)'
;MAICASCGAPLPETARFCPTCAAPVGASPDERERKLATVVFADLVGSTELGASQDPERTRALLDRFYDAMAAEIDTVGGTVEKFAGDAVMAVFGAPSSLEDHAERALHSALAMHRRLQELFGEALALRIGVNTGEVVVGKPREGSSFVTGDSVNVAARLEQAA
;
A
#
# COMPACT_ATOMS: atom_id res chain seq x y z
N MET A 1 -7.16 39.25 3.10
CA MET A 1 -5.96 38.90 2.31
C MET A 1 -5.60 37.46 2.61
N ALA A 2 -5.59 36.57 1.64
CA ALA A 2 -5.15 35.20 1.82
C ALA A 2 -3.62 35.12 1.86
N ILE A 3 -3.08 34.16 2.62
CA ILE A 3 -1.63 33.95 2.75
C ILE A 3 -1.31 32.57 2.16
N CYS A 4 -0.21 32.47 1.42
CA CYS A 4 0.25 31.19 0.87
C CYS A 4 0.64 30.22 1.99
N ALA A 5 0.01 29.06 2.02
CA ALA A 5 0.28 28.02 3.01
C ALA A 5 1.71 27.42 2.92
N SER A 6 2.36 27.56 1.76
CA SER A 6 3.70 27.03 1.51
C SER A 6 4.84 27.98 1.86
N CYS A 7 4.73 29.29 1.53
CA CYS A 7 5.82 30.25 1.72
C CYS A 7 5.45 31.51 2.54
N GLY A 8 4.20 31.63 2.99
CA GLY A 8 3.72 32.76 3.80
C GLY A 8 3.52 34.06 3.03
N ALA A 9 3.73 34.12 1.71
CA ALA A 9 3.55 35.31 0.92
C ALA A 9 2.07 35.68 0.77
N PRO A 10 1.72 36.99 0.69
CA PRO A 10 0.34 37.43 0.45
C PRO A 10 -0.14 36.98 -0.95
N LEU A 11 -1.39 36.53 -1.00
CA LEU A 11 -2.01 36.03 -2.22
C LEU A 11 -3.08 36.99 -2.74
N PRO A 12 -3.11 37.28 -4.04
CA PRO A 12 -4.27 37.91 -4.66
C PRO A 12 -5.52 37.02 -4.52
N GLU A 13 -6.70 37.65 -4.40
CA GLU A 13 -7.96 36.90 -4.19
C GLU A 13 -8.31 35.95 -5.34
N THR A 14 -7.78 36.17 -6.52
CA THR A 14 -8.03 35.38 -7.72
C THR A 14 -6.86 34.46 -8.10
N ALA A 15 -5.83 34.37 -7.25
CA ALA A 15 -4.63 33.58 -7.55
C ALA A 15 -4.92 32.08 -7.52
N ARG A 16 -4.65 31.39 -8.61
CA ARG A 16 -4.66 29.92 -8.69
C ARG A 16 -3.32 29.30 -8.29
N PHE A 17 -2.25 30.10 -8.36
CA PHE A 17 -0.90 29.73 -7.94
C PHE A 17 -0.25 30.90 -7.19
N CYS A 18 0.59 30.60 -6.24
CA CYS A 18 1.37 31.61 -5.52
C CYS A 18 2.39 32.25 -6.46
N PRO A 19 2.40 33.59 -6.60
CA PRO A 19 3.36 34.26 -7.50
C PRO A 19 4.81 34.17 -7.00
N THR A 20 5.02 33.84 -5.72
CA THR A 20 6.35 33.77 -5.12
C THR A 20 6.96 32.38 -5.18
N CYS A 21 6.20 31.32 -4.93
CA CYS A 21 6.72 29.94 -4.85
C CYS A 21 6.03 28.97 -5.81
N ALA A 22 5.12 29.44 -6.67
CA ALA A 22 4.34 28.68 -7.63
C ALA A 22 3.46 27.55 -7.00
N ALA A 23 3.33 27.49 -5.67
CA ALA A 23 2.43 26.54 -5.03
C ALA A 23 0.97 26.83 -5.44
N PRO A 24 0.13 25.79 -5.68
CA PRO A 24 -1.28 25.99 -6.01
C PRO A 24 -2.02 26.62 -4.83
N VAL A 25 -2.84 27.60 -5.11
CA VAL A 25 -3.68 28.30 -4.13
C VAL A 25 -5.04 27.63 -4.09
N GLY A 26 -5.48 27.26 -2.88
CA GLY A 26 -6.78 26.60 -2.68
C GLY A 26 -6.72 25.07 -2.79
N ALA A 27 -5.54 24.48 -2.96
CA ALA A 27 -5.36 23.06 -2.64
C ALA A 27 -5.56 22.91 -1.13
N SER A 28 -6.74 22.47 -0.73
CA SER A 28 -7.06 22.18 0.66
C SER A 28 -6.06 21.14 1.16
N PRO A 29 -5.48 21.25 2.38
CA PRO A 29 -4.57 20.24 2.91
C PRO A 29 -5.20 18.84 3.02
N ASP A 30 -6.48 18.72 2.72
CA ASP A 30 -7.32 17.53 2.88
C ASP A 30 -7.97 17.08 1.55
N GLU A 31 -7.36 17.41 0.41
CA GLU A 31 -7.85 16.88 -0.88
C GLU A 31 -7.66 15.36 -0.93
N ARG A 32 -8.73 14.68 -0.56
CA ARG A 32 -8.90 13.24 -0.79
C ARG A 32 -9.18 13.07 -2.29
N GLU A 33 -8.24 12.49 -2.98
CA GLU A 33 -8.39 12.19 -4.40
C GLU A 33 -9.03 10.81 -4.58
N ARG A 34 -10.02 10.70 -5.46
CA ARG A 34 -10.55 9.40 -5.89
C ARG A 34 -9.73 8.89 -7.06
N LYS A 35 -9.27 7.65 -6.95
CA LYS A 35 -8.51 6.96 -7.99
C LYS A 35 -9.05 5.56 -8.23
N LEU A 36 -8.91 5.10 -9.46
CA LEU A 36 -9.05 3.69 -9.76
C LEU A 36 -7.69 3.03 -9.49
N ALA A 37 -7.66 2.08 -8.58
CA ALA A 37 -6.43 1.39 -8.17
C ALA A 37 -6.69 -0.09 -7.91
N THR A 38 -5.63 -0.87 -7.86
CA THR A 38 -5.70 -2.28 -7.48
C THR A 38 -5.07 -2.46 -6.10
N VAL A 39 -5.82 -3.05 -5.20
CA VAL A 39 -5.41 -3.35 -3.82
C VAL A 39 -5.07 -4.82 -3.72
N VAL A 40 -3.96 -5.12 -3.08
CA VAL A 40 -3.49 -6.47 -2.81
C VAL A 40 -3.36 -6.65 -1.30
N PHE A 41 -4.00 -7.69 -0.77
CA PHE A 41 -3.73 -8.22 0.56
C PHE A 41 -3.04 -9.56 0.42
N ALA A 42 -1.97 -9.77 1.16
CA ALA A 42 -1.27 -11.04 1.23
C ALA A 42 -0.98 -11.40 2.69
N ASP A 43 -1.33 -12.61 3.09
CA ASP A 43 -1.26 -13.09 4.46
C ASP A 43 -0.61 -14.47 4.54
N LEU A 44 0.25 -14.68 5.53
CA LEU A 44 0.93 -15.96 5.75
C LEU A 44 0.00 -16.99 6.39
N VAL A 45 -0.09 -18.15 5.77
CA VAL A 45 -0.75 -19.32 6.35
C VAL A 45 0.27 -20.16 7.13
N GLY A 46 -0.08 -20.54 8.36
CA GLY A 46 0.79 -21.36 9.21
C GLY A 46 1.76 -20.56 10.09
N SER A 47 1.80 -19.24 9.97
CA SER A 47 2.68 -18.37 10.77
C SER A 47 2.38 -18.44 12.26
N THR A 48 1.11 -18.53 12.66
CA THR A 48 0.68 -18.62 14.05
C THR A 48 1.15 -19.92 14.71
N GLU A 49 1.02 -21.05 14.00
CA GLU A 49 1.50 -22.36 14.49
C GLU A 49 3.03 -22.38 14.58
N LEU A 50 3.69 -21.82 13.59
CA LEU A 50 5.14 -21.70 13.56
C LEU A 50 5.63 -20.80 14.70
N GLY A 51 4.98 -19.68 14.95
CA GLY A 51 5.30 -18.78 16.05
C GLY A 51 5.07 -19.38 17.44
N ALA A 52 4.07 -20.23 17.60
CA ALA A 52 3.80 -20.93 18.85
C ALA A 52 4.83 -22.02 19.16
N SER A 53 5.48 -22.58 18.13
CA SER A 53 6.46 -23.67 18.25
C SER A 53 7.92 -23.19 18.27
N GLN A 54 8.20 -21.92 18.06
CA GLN A 54 9.53 -21.33 17.94
C GLN A 54 9.78 -20.23 18.97
N ASP A 55 11.07 -19.94 19.16
CA ASP A 55 11.53 -18.79 19.92
C ASP A 55 11.00 -17.47 19.29
N PRO A 56 10.50 -16.51 20.09
CA PRO A 56 10.04 -15.20 19.62
C PRO A 56 11.03 -14.47 18.73
N GLU A 57 12.34 -14.56 19.01
CA GLU A 57 13.37 -13.92 18.19
C GLU A 57 13.46 -14.54 16.77
N ARG A 58 13.30 -15.86 16.67
CA ARG A 58 13.28 -16.55 15.37
C ARG A 58 12.04 -16.21 14.57
N THR A 59 10.88 -16.13 15.23
CA THR A 59 9.63 -15.68 14.60
C THR A 59 9.76 -14.26 14.06
N ARG A 60 10.36 -13.36 14.84
CA ARG A 60 10.63 -11.98 14.42
C ARG A 60 11.54 -11.94 13.19
N ALA A 61 12.65 -12.65 13.21
CA ALA A 61 13.59 -12.72 12.08
C ALA A 61 12.95 -13.30 10.81
N LEU A 62 12.03 -14.27 10.96
CA LEU A 62 11.27 -14.82 9.84
C LEU A 62 10.33 -13.77 9.24
N LEU A 63 9.58 -13.05 10.07
CA LEU A 63 8.68 -11.99 9.61
C LEU A 63 9.45 -10.84 8.94
N ASP A 64 10.60 -10.43 9.47
CA ASP A 64 11.42 -9.40 8.87
C ASP A 64 11.88 -9.82 7.45
N ARG A 65 12.33 -11.07 7.28
CA ARG A 65 12.68 -11.62 5.96
C ARG A 65 11.46 -11.69 5.01
N PHE A 66 10.31 -12.03 5.53
CA PHE A 66 9.07 -12.03 4.76
C PHE A 66 8.71 -10.62 4.29
N TYR A 67 8.74 -9.64 5.18
CA TYR A 67 8.43 -8.25 4.83
C TYR A 67 9.37 -7.70 3.76
N ASP A 68 10.67 -7.89 3.92
CA ASP A 68 11.68 -7.44 2.95
C ASP A 68 11.45 -8.08 1.57
N ALA A 69 11.16 -9.39 1.55
CA ALA A 69 10.91 -10.10 0.30
C ALA A 69 9.62 -9.63 -0.38
N MET A 70 8.53 -9.46 0.35
CA MET A 70 7.25 -9.00 -0.21
C MET A 70 7.35 -7.56 -0.71
N ALA A 71 8.00 -6.67 0.06
CA ALA A 71 8.24 -5.30 -0.35
C ALA A 71 9.04 -5.23 -1.66
N ALA A 72 10.09 -6.04 -1.81
CA ALA A 72 10.90 -6.08 -3.02
C ALA A 72 10.09 -6.50 -4.26
N GLU A 73 9.22 -7.50 -4.14
CA GLU A 73 8.37 -7.95 -5.26
C GLU A 73 7.29 -6.92 -5.63
N ILE A 74 6.79 -6.17 -4.66
CA ILE A 74 5.84 -5.08 -4.87
C ILE A 74 6.53 -3.90 -5.57
N ASP A 75 7.67 -3.45 -5.04
CA ASP A 75 8.41 -2.30 -5.55
C ASP A 75 8.93 -2.52 -6.97
N THR A 76 9.39 -3.74 -7.29
CA THR A 76 9.92 -4.10 -8.60
C THR A 76 8.96 -3.83 -9.75
N VAL A 77 7.66 -3.95 -9.51
CA VAL A 77 6.62 -3.68 -10.50
C VAL A 77 5.88 -2.36 -10.28
N GLY A 78 6.43 -1.48 -9.45
CA GLY A 78 5.91 -0.12 -9.22
C GLY A 78 4.69 -0.05 -8.31
N GLY A 79 4.47 -1.06 -7.48
CA GLY A 79 3.49 -1.01 -6.39
C GLY A 79 4.00 -0.19 -5.21
N THR A 80 3.10 0.12 -4.31
CA THR A 80 3.41 0.81 -3.05
C THR A 80 2.93 -0.05 -1.89
N VAL A 81 3.83 -0.39 -0.98
CA VAL A 81 3.44 -1.02 0.28
C VAL A 81 2.70 0.02 1.12
N GLU A 82 1.46 -0.29 1.47
CA GLU A 82 0.64 0.60 2.29
C GLU A 82 0.92 0.37 3.77
N LYS A 83 0.94 -0.88 4.17
CA LYS A 83 1.30 -1.27 5.55
C LYS A 83 1.62 -2.76 5.67
N PHE A 84 2.35 -3.09 6.73
CA PHE A 84 2.44 -4.43 7.29
C PHE A 84 1.56 -4.53 8.53
N ALA A 85 0.84 -5.61 8.70
CA ALA A 85 -0.04 -5.86 9.83
C ALA A 85 0.07 -7.32 10.29
N GLY A 86 0.81 -7.55 11.38
CA GLY A 86 1.10 -8.91 11.85
C GLY A 86 1.89 -9.70 10.82
N ASP A 87 1.29 -10.72 10.24
CA ASP A 87 1.83 -11.58 9.19
C ASP A 87 1.25 -11.29 7.79
N ALA A 88 0.59 -10.12 7.65
CA ALA A 88 0.00 -9.65 6.41
C ALA A 88 0.70 -8.41 5.85
N VAL A 89 0.63 -8.24 4.54
CA VAL A 89 1.02 -7.03 3.82
C VAL A 89 -0.14 -6.53 2.98
N MET A 90 -0.35 -5.23 3.00
CA MET A 90 -1.26 -4.53 2.10
C MET A 90 -0.45 -3.68 1.13
N ALA A 91 -0.71 -3.83 -0.16
CA ALA A 91 -0.09 -3.05 -1.21
C ALA A 91 -1.14 -2.45 -2.14
N VAL A 92 -0.76 -1.36 -2.81
CA VAL A 92 -1.62 -0.65 -3.75
C VAL A 92 -0.85 -0.37 -5.04
N PHE A 93 -1.53 -0.56 -6.15
CA PHE A 93 -1.04 -0.27 -7.49
C PHE A 93 -1.94 0.77 -8.15
N GLY A 94 -1.35 1.85 -8.66
CA GLY A 94 -2.09 2.98 -9.22
C GLY A 94 -2.39 4.10 -8.22
N ALA A 95 -1.89 4.01 -6.99
CA ALA A 95 -1.92 5.06 -5.98
C ALA A 95 -0.65 4.98 -5.10
N PRO A 96 -0.11 6.10 -4.62
CA PRO A 96 -0.55 7.49 -4.87
C PRO A 96 -0.32 7.94 -6.33
N SER A 97 0.67 7.34 -7.02
CA SER A 97 0.94 7.60 -8.44
C SER A 97 0.05 6.76 -9.34
N SER A 98 -0.55 7.38 -10.35
CA SER A 98 -1.40 6.66 -11.32
C SER A 98 -0.56 5.77 -12.22
N LEU A 99 -1.04 4.55 -12.46
CA LEU A 99 -0.49 3.56 -13.38
C LEU A 99 -1.64 3.03 -14.22
N GLU A 100 -1.50 3.01 -15.54
CA GLU A 100 -2.55 2.51 -16.45
C GLU A 100 -2.71 0.99 -16.34
N ASP A 101 -1.60 0.27 -16.16
CA ASP A 101 -1.50 -1.18 -16.06
C ASP A 101 -1.46 -1.70 -14.61
N HIS A 102 -2.07 -0.95 -13.67
CA HIS A 102 -2.01 -1.27 -12.25
C HIS A 102 -2.53 -2.68 -11.91
N ALA A 103 -3.59 -3.14 -12.57
CA ALA A 103 -4.16 -4.47 -12.33
C ALA A 103 -3.22 -5.59 -12.78
N GLU A 104 -2.61 -5.46 -13.95
CA GLU A 104 -1.64 -6.42 -14.47
C GLU A 104 -0.39 -6.50 -13.57
N ARG A 105 0.13 -5.35 -13.16
CA ARG A 105 1.27 -5.28 -12.23
C ARG A 105 0.96 -5.92 -10.88
N ALA A 106 -0.24 -5.71 -10.35
CA ALA A 106 -0.68 -6.34 -9.11
C ALA A 106 -0.69 -7.87 -9.21
N LEU A 107 -1.18 -8.42 -10.33
CA LEU A 107 -1.18 -9.87 -10.58
C LEU A 107 0.23 -10.42 -10.74
N HIS A 108 1.11 -9.72 -11.47
CA HIS A 108 2.52 -10.11 -11.59
C HIS A 108 3.21 -10.12 -10.23
N SER A 109 2.98 -9.10 -9.39
CA SER A 109 3.50 -9.05 -8.03
C SER A 109 2.98 -10.22 -7.20
N ALA A 110 1.69 -10.53 -7.24
CA ALA A 110 1.10 -11.64 -6.49
C ALA A 110 1.75 -12.99 -6.85
N LEU A 111 1.94 -13.26 -8.13
CA LEU A 111 2.62 -14.46 -8.60
C LEU A 111 4.11 -14.49 -8.19
N ALA A 112 4.78 -13.36 -8.25
CA ALA A 112 6.18 -13.23 -7.81
C ALA A 112 6.32 -13.45 -6.30
N MET A 113 5.41 -12.91 -5.49
CA MET A 113 5.37 -13.13 -4.05
C MET A 113 5.21 -14.61 -3.70
N HIS A 114 4.33 -15.35 -4.38
CA HIS A 114 4.20 -16.80 -4.18
C HIS A 114 5.51 -17.55 -4.47
N ARG A 115 6.13 -17.27 -5.61
CA ARG A 115 7.42 -17.90 -5.96
C ARG A 115 8.50 -17.56 -4.94
N ARG A 116 8.57 -16.30 -4.56
CA ARG A 116 9.57 -15.83 -3.60
C ARG A 116 9.41 -16.45 -2.23
N LEU A 117 8.17 -16.63 -1.78
CA LEU A 117 7.91 -17.33 -0.51
C LEU A 117 8.39 -18.77 -0.55
N GLN A 118 8.11 -19.51 -1.63
CA GLN A 118 8.58 -20.89 -1.82
C GLN A 118 10.10 -20.99 -1.84
N GLU A 119 10.79 -20.05 -2.51
CA GLU A 119 12.25 -20.01 -2.53
C GLU A 119 12.86 -19.81 -1.13
N LEU A 120 12.23 -18.98 -0.30
CA LEU A 120 12.76 -18.62 1.03
C LEU A 120 12.40 -19.61 2.13
N PHE A 121 11.20 -20.18 2.07
CA PHE A 121 10.61 -20.94 3.17
C PHE A 121 10.12 -22.34 2.77
N GLY A 122 10.20 -22.70 1.48
CA GLY A 122 9.71 -23.98 0.97
C GLY A 122 8.21 -24.17 1.22
N GLU A 123 7.81 -25.37 1.57
CA GLU A 123 6.41 -25.74 1.87
C GLU A 123 5.98 -25.45 3.32
N ALA A 124 6.90 -24.94 4.14
CA ALA A 124 6.60 -24.65 5.54
C ALA A 124 5.59 -23.53 5.75
N LEU A 125 5.52 -22.60 4.79
CA LEU A 125 4.62 -21.47 4.79
C LEU A 125 3.88 -21.39 3.44
N ALA A 126 2.63 -20.97 3.50
CA ALA A 126 1.84 -20.64 2.31
C ALA A 126 1.37 -19.19 2.39
N LEU A 127 0.97 -18.64 1.26
CA LEU A 127 0.51 -17.27 1.14
C LEU A 127 -0.90 -17.26 0.57
N ARG A 128 -1.83 -16.60 1.25
CA ARG A 128 -3.14 -16.27 0.70
C ARG A 128 -3.08 -14.85 0.15
N ILE A 129 -3.59 -14.64 -1.05
CA ILE A 129 -3.60 -13.31 -1.67
C ILE A 129 -5.00 -12.99 -2.18
N GLY A 130 -5.50 -11.81 -1.81
CA GLY A 130 -6.70 -11.21 -2.37
C GLY A 130 -6.32 -9.99 -3.21
N VAL A 131 -6.83 -9.92 -4.42
CA VAL A 131 -6.60 -8.81 -5.37
C VAL A 131 -7.93 -8.25 -5.81
N ASN A 132 -8.11 -6.95 -5.70
CA ASN A 132 -9.32 -6.27 -6.17
C ASN A 132 -8.99 -4.93 -6.79
N THR A 133 -9.63 -4.64 -7.92
CA THR A 133 -9.56 -3.35 -8.61
C THR A 133 -10.85 -2.58 -8.40
N GLY A 134 -10.73 -1.33 -8.03
CA GLY A 134 -11.89 -0.46 -7.86
C GLY A 134 -11.52 0.95 -7.44
N GLU A 135 -12.55 1.76 -7.23
CA GLU A 135 -12.36 3.13 -6.75
C GLU A 135 -11.89 3.13 -5.31
N VAL A 136 -10.86 3.93 -5.04
CA VAL A 136 -10.30 4.18 -3.72
C VAL A 136 -10.21 5.68 -3.46
N VAL A 137 -10.22 6.06 -2.21
CA VAL A 137 -9.94 7.43 -1.77
C VAL A 137 -8.51 7.46 -1.25
N VAL A 138 -7.69 8.28 -1.89
CA VAL A 138 -6.28 8.45 -1.56
C VAL A 138 -6.13 9.71 -0.73
N GLY A 139 -5.60 9.57 0.47
CA GLY A 139 -5.24 10.66 1.35
C GLY A 139 -3.73 10.89 1.39
N LYS A 140 -3.28 11.78 2.25
CA LYS A 140 -1.86 11.92 2.54
C LYS A 140 -1.41 10.82 3.49
N PRO A 141 -0.26 10.16 3.20
CA PRO A 141 0.34 9.23 4.16
C PRO A 141 0.57 9.93 5.50
N ARG A 142 0.04 9.35 6.57
CA ARG A 142 0.30 9.78 7.94
C ARG A 142 0.81 8.59 8.71
N GLU A 143 1.77 8.81 9.58
CA GLU A 143 2.31 7.76 10.42
C GLU A 143 1.17 7.07 11.19
N GLY A 144 1.08 5.74 11.06
CA GLY A 144 0.06 4.92 11.71
C GLY A 144 -1.35 4.93 11.09
N SER A 145 -1.58 5.61 9.95
CA SER A 145 -2.87 5.59 9.26
C SER A 145 -2.74 5.19 7.79
N SER A 146 -3.76 4.47 7.29
CA SER A 146 -3.87 4.12 5.88
C SER A 146 -4.05 5.37 5.01
N PHE A 147 -3.27 5.47 3.93
CA PHE A 147 -3.45 6.53 2.94
C PHE A 147 -4.50 6.18 1.87
N VAL A 148 -4.90 4.91 1.80
CA VAL A 148 -5.92 4.42 0.86
C VAL A 148 -7.10 3.83 1.63
N THR A 149 -8.30 4.29 1.32
CA THR A 149 -9.55 3.81 1.92
C THR A 149 -10.63 3.61 0.85
N GLY A 150 -11.66 2.84 1.18
CA GLY A 150 -12.80 2.58 0.31
C GLY A 150 -13.29 1.14 0.38
N ASP A 151 -14.45 0.87 -0.22
CA ASP A 151 -15.03 -0.46 -0.25
C ASP A 151 -14.16 -1.47 -1.01
N SER A 152 -13.44 -1.02 -2.04
CA SER A 152 -12.49 -1.82 -2.79
C SER A 152 -11.39 -2.43 -1.92
N VAL A 153 -10.96 -1.73 -0.87
CA VAL A 153 -9.99 -2.24 0.13
C VAL A 153 -10.59 -3.39 0.92
N ASN A 154 -11.86 -3.23 1.37
CA ASN A 154 -12.56 -4.26 2.13
C ASN A 154 -12.82 -5.51 1.30
N VAL A 155 -13.13 -5.34 0.01
CA VAL A 155 -13.33 -6.47 -0.93
C VAL A 155 -12.02 -7.26 -1.09
N ALA A 156 -10.88 -6.59 -1.30
CA ALA A 156 -9.58 -7.25 -1.40
C ALA A 156 -9.24 -8.06 -0.14
N ALA A 157 -9.49 -7.50 1.05
CA ALA A 157 -9.27 -8.20 2.31
C ALA A 157 -10.19 -9.44 2.45
N ARG A 158 -11.45 -9.36 2.05
CA ARG A 158 -12.37 -10.51 2.08
C ARG A 158 -11.97 -11.59 1.08
N LEU A 159 -11.46 -11.23 -0.08
CA LEU A 159 -10.95 -12.18 -1.07
C LEU A 159 -9.73 -12.92 -0.54
N GLU A 160 -8.83 -12.24 0.14
CA GLU A 160 -7.68 -12.87 0.81
C GLU A 160 -8.14 -13.89 1.86
N GLN A 161 -9.13 -13.55 2.71
CA GLN A 161 -9.66 -14.45 3.73
C GLN A 161 -10.37 -15.67 3.16
N ALA A 162 -10.87 -15.60 1.93
CA ALA A 162 -11.57 -16.68 1.23
C ALA A 162 -10.63 -17.59 0.41
N ALA A 163 -9.37 -17.22 0.29
CA ALA A 163 -8.38 -17.92 -0.55
C ALA A 163 -7.81 -19.19 0.12
#